data_222b9d35bc91bb53c8ebecab70311e73
#
_entry.id   222b9d35bc91bb53c8ebecab70311e73
#
_cell.length_a   1.000
_cell.length_b   1.000
_cell.length_c   1.000
_cell.angle_alpha   90.00
_cell.angle_beta   90.00
_cell.angle_gamma   90.00
#
_symmetry.space_group_name_H-M   'P 1'
#
loop_
_entity.id
_entity.type
_entity.pdbx_description
1 polymer ?
#
loop_
_entity_poly.entity_id
_entity_poly.type
_entity_poly.pdbx_seq_one_letter_code
_entity_poly.pdbx_strand_id
1 'polypeptide(L)'
;MFDKFSDRHIGVTNPEDLKAMLAVIGVKSVDELIAQVIPQSIRLKQPLALPQGMSEYEFANHIQALAAKNRTLRSFIGMGYYPCAVPAAITRNVFENPAWYTSYTPYQAEISQGRLEALLNFQTAVISLTGMEIGNCSLLDEGTAAAEAMLMMFSLRSREAVKEGRNQLFVDRNIFPQTLDVLITRSEPFGIELVIDDYNTYEFTGKEFGAIVQYPAANGEVRDYCLLYTSPSPR
;
A
#
# COMPACT_ATOMS: atom_id res chain seq x y z
N MET A 1 -8.15 -14.82 38.27
CA MET A 1 -8.47 -14.95 36.83
C MET A 1 -8.20 -13.61 36.19
N PHE A 2 -7.33 -13.53 35.20
CA PHE A 2 -7.06 -12.24 34.51
C PHE A 2 -8.28 -11.87 33.67
N ASP A 3 -8.62 -10.59 33.73
CA ASP A 3 -9.75 -10.02 33.02
C ASP A 3 -9.50 -10.09 31.50
N LYS A 4 -10.51 -10.50 30.72
CA LYS A 4 -10.41 -10.57 29.27
C LYS A 4 -10.65 -9.19 28.67
N PHE A 5 -9.81 -8.81 27.73
CA PHE A 5 -9.92 -7.53 27.03
C PHE A 5 -11.29 -7.35 26.35
N SER A 6 -11.82 -8.42 25.75
CA SER A 6 -13.12 -8.43 25.09
C SER A 6 -14.26 -8.02 26.04
N ASP A 7 -14.19 -8.43 27.30
CA ASP A 7 -15.25 -8.17 28.28
C ASP A 7 -15.35 -6.69 28.68
N ARG A 8 -14.32 -5.90 28.38
CA ARG A 8 -14.28 -4.46 28.66
C ARG A 8 -14.51 -3.58 27.43
N HIS A 9 -14.25 -4.10 26.21
CA HIS A 9 -14.16 -3.27 25.03
C HIS A 9 -15.05 -3.71 23.88
N ILE A 10 -15.60 -4.93 23.91
CA ILE A 10 -16.35 -5.50 22.80
C ILE A 10 -17.73 -5.95 23.26
N GLY A 11 -18.76 -5.35 22.66
CA GLY A 11 -20.15 -5.77 22.85
C GLY A 11 -20.74 -5.42 24.21
N VAL A 12 -21.90 -6.02 24.46
CA VAL A 12 -22.64 -5.89 25.72
C VAL A 12 -22.24 -7.04 26.65
N THR A 13 -21.54 -6.73 27.72
CA THR A 13 -21.01 -7.72 28.67
C THR A 13 -21.96 -8.03 29.81
N ASN A 14 -22.90 -7.11 30.12
CA ASN A 14 -23.92 -7.30 31.12
C ASN A 14 -25.14 -8.05 30.54
N PRO A 15 -25.49 -9.26 31.05
CA PRO A 15 -26.61 -10.04 30.53
C PRO A 15 -27.97 -9.32 30.66
N GLU A 16 -28.19 -8.51 31.66
CA GLU A 16 -29.45 -7.77 31.84
C GLU A 16 -29.62 -6.66 30.83
N ASP A 17 -28.53 -5.97 30.47
CA ASP A 17 -28.56 -4.97 29.40
C ASP A 17 -28.85 -5.63 28.05
N LEU A 18 -28.20 -6.77 27.75
CA LEU A 18 -28.47 -7.52 26.54
C LEU A 18 -29.93 -7.97 26.46
N LYS A 19 -30.49 -8.47 27.56
CA LYS A 19 -31.90 -8.88 27.64
C LYS A 19 -32.84 -7.70 27.41
N ALA A 20 -32.55 -6.54 28.01
CA ALA A 20 -33.33 -5.33 27.80
C ALA A 20 -33.30 -4.86 26.33
N MET A 21 -32.13 -4.90 25.71
CA MET A 21 -31.96 -4.55 24.28
C MET A 21 -32.77 -5.51 23.37
N LEU A 22 -32.67 -6.81 23.61
CA LEU A 22 -33.41 -7.83 22.84
C LEU A 22 -34.93 -7.67 23.02
N ALA A 23 -35.40 -7.31 24.22
CA ALA A 23 -36.79 -7.04 24.48
C ALA A 23 -37.33 -5.83 23.69
N VAL A 24 -36.52 -4.77 23.55
CA VAL A 24 -36.89 -3.59 22.73
C VAL A 24 -36.97 -3.97 21.24
N ILE A 25 -36.07 -4.82 20.78
CA ILE A 25 -36.06 -5.30 19.37
C ILE A 25 -37.24 -6.29 19.14
N GLY A 26 -37.72 -6.94 20.16
CA GLY A 26 -38.79 -7.93 20.07
C GLY A 26 -38.35 -9.35 19.75
N VAL A 27 -37.07 -9.69 20.07
CA VAL A 27 -36.50 -11.03 19.89
C VAL A 27 -36.04 -11.63 21.23
N LYS A 28 -35.94 -12.95 21.29
CA LYS A 28 -35.58 -13.66 22.53
C LYS A 28 -34.07 -13.88 22.67
N SER A 29 -33.34 -13.86 21.56
CA SER A 29 -31.90 -14.11 21.55
C SER A 29 -31.22 -13.44 20.37
N VAL A 30 -29.89 -13.28 20.45
CA VAL A 30 -29.06 -12.82 19.35
C VAL A 30 -29.15 -13.76 18.16
N ASP A 31 -29.23 -15.07 18.38
CA ASP A 31 -29.39 -16.05 17.29
C ASP A 31 -30.72 -15.91 16.54
N GLU A 32 -31.79 -15.56 17.25
CA GLU A 32 -33.06 -15.24 16.61
C GLU A 32 -32.97 -13.99 15.76
N LEU A 33 -32.32 -12.95 16.28
CA LEU A 33 -32.07 -11.73 15.51
C LEU A 33 -31.24 -12.00 14.25
N ILE A 34 -30.16 -12.76 14.39
CA ILE A 34 -29.31 -13.18 13.25
C ILE A 34 -30.15 -13.96 12.23
N ALA A 35 -31.02 -14.86 12.69
CA ALA A 35 -31.86 -15.66 11.80
C ALA A 35 -32.87 -14.82 11.01
N GLN A 36 -33.33 -13.69 11.57
CA GLN A 36 -34.25 -12.77 10.90
C GLN A 36 -33.54 -11.84 9.92
N VAL A 37 -32.29 -11.45 10.22
CA VAL A 37 -31.56 -10.41 9.46
C VAL A 37 -30.63 -11.00 8.40
N ILE A 38 -29.96 -12.12 8.70
CA ILE A 38 -28.98 -12.71 7.80
C ILE A 38 -29.61 -13.79 6.91
N PRO A 39 -29.57 -13.63 5.57
CA PRO A 39 -30.06 -14.64 4.66
C PRO A 39 -29.42 -16.00 4.89
N GLN A 40 -30.22 -17.07 4.82
CA GLN A 40 -29.76 -18.42 5.06
C GLN A 40 -28.60 -18.86 4.13
N SER A 41 -28.57 -18.32 2.92
CA SER A 41 -27.55 -18.65 1.90
C SER A 41 -26.13 -18.20 2.27
N ILE A 42 -25.99 -17.15 3.10
CA ILE A 42 -24.70 -16.59 3.52
C ILE A 42 -24.38 -16.89 4.99
N ARG A 43 -25.31 -17.53 5.72
CA ARG A 43 -25.09 -17.85 7.13
C ARG A 43 -24.12 -19.00 7.28
N LEU A 44 -23.13 -18.84 8.17
CA LEU A 44 -22.20 -19.90 8.51
C LEU A 44 -22.97 -21.08 9.14
N LYS A 45 -22.69 -22.29 8.67
CA LYS A 45 -23.31 -23.52 9.20
C LYS A 45 -22.76 -23.92 10.56
N GLN A 46 -21.53 -23.53 10.84
CA GLN A 46 -20.82 -23.78 12.11
C GLN A 46 -20.08 -22.51 12.54
N PRO A 47 -19.93 -22.27 13.84
CA PRO A 47 -19.08 -21.21 14.36
C PRO A 47 -17.63 -21.37 13.86
N LEU A 48 -16.88 -20.29 13.79
CA LEU A 48 -15.45 -20.33 13.49
C LEU A 48 -14.71 -21.12 14.58
N ALA A 49 -13.81 -22.00 14.17
CA ALA A 49 -12.95 -22.76 15.08
C ALA A 49 -11.80 -21.86 15.58
N LEU A 50 -12.12 -20.93 16.43
CA LEU A 50 -11.14 -20.01 17.02
C LEU A 50 -10.75 -20.46 18.43
N PRO A 51 -9.50 -20.24 18.87
CA PRO A 51 -9.11 -20.44 20.25
C PRO A 51 -9.88 -19.49 21.17
N GLN A 52 -9.90 -19.79 22.44
CA GLN A 52 -10.45 -18.87 23.44
C GLN A 52 -9.66 -17.57 23.50
N GLY A 53 -10.35 -16.45 23.76
CA GLY A 53 -9.71 -15.16 23.94
C GLY A 53 -8.71 -15.20 25.11
N MET A 54 -7.57 -14.54 24.90
CA MET A 54 -6.53 -14.41 25.93
C MET A 54 -6.77 -13.14 26.75
N SER A 55 -6.27 -13.13 27.99
CA SER A 55 -6.07 -11.90 28.74
C SER A 55 -4.92 -11.09 28.10
N GLU A 56 -4.85 -9.79 28.40
CA GLU A 56 -3.78 -8.92 27.91
C GLU A 56 -2.38 -9.42 28.27
N TYR A 57 -2.24 -9.95 29.50
CA TYR A 57 -0.99 -10.55 29.96
C TYR A 57 -0.60 -11.82 29.17
N GLU A 58 -1.55 -12.72 28.96
CA GLU A 58 -1.33 -13.94 28.17
C GLU A 58 -0.99 -13.60 26.73
N PHE A 59 -1.67 -12.61 26.13
CA PHE A 59 -1.39 -12.14 24.79
C PHE A 59 0.01 -11.52 24.67
N ALA A 60 0.42 -10.68 25.61
CA ALA A 60 1.77 -10.10 25.62
C ALA A 60 2.85 -11.18 25.66
N ASN A 61 2.71 -12.19 26.52
CA ASN A 61 3.63 -13.33 26.58
C ASN A 61 3.62 -14.15 25.30
N HIS A 62 2.45 -14.37 24.71
CA HIS A 62 2.30 -15.11 23.46
C HIS A 62 3.03 -14.38 22.30
N ILE A 63 2.82 -13.08 22.16
CA ILE A 63 3.49 -12.27 21.13
C ILE A 63 5.01 -12.22 21.33
N GLN A 64 5.48 -12.10 22.56
CA GLN A 64 6.91 -12.18 22.85
C GLN A 64 7.50 -13.54 22.47
N ALA A 65 6.80 -14.62 22.76
CA ALA A 65 7.24 -15.96 22.36
C ALA A 65 7.23 -16.17 20.84
N LEU A 66 6.30 -15.56 20.11
CA LEU A 66 6.31 -15.53 18.64
C LEU A 66 7.47 -14.70 18.10
N ALA A 67 7.67 -13.51 18.65
CA ALA A 67 8.75 -12.61 18.24
C ALA A 67 10.14 -13.25 18.46
N ALA A 68 10.33 -14.00 19.55
CA ALA A 68 11.56 -14.71 19.85
C ALA A 68 11.92 -15.83 18.84
N LYS A 69 10.98 -16.26 18.01
CA LYS A 69 11.25 -17.22 16.92
C LYS A 69 11.92 -16.56 15.71
N ASN A 70 11.86 -15.24 15.60
CA ASN A 70 12.54 -14.52 14.53
C ASN A 70 14.05 -14.55 14.75
N ARG A 71 14.78 -14.64 13.66
CA ARG A 71 16.25 -14.59 13.66
C ARG A 71 16.70 -13.32 12.98
N THR A 72 17.41 -12.49 13.71
CA THR A 72 18.05 -11.30 13.15
C THR A 72 19.27 -11.72 12.34
N LEU A 73 19.14 -11.73 11.04
CA LEU A 73 20.21 -12.09 10.09
C LEU A 73 20.66 -10.85 9.33
N ARG A 74 21.92 -10.88 8.85
CA ARG A 74 22.37 -9.89 7.87
C ARG A 74 21.69 -10.22 6.53
N SER A 75 20.88 -9.28 6.01
CA SER A 75 20.18 -9.45 4.73
C SER A 75 21.13 -9.08 3.57
N PHE A 76 21.12 -9.95 2.55
CA PHE A 76 21.76 -9.74 1.25
C PHE A 76 20.77 -9.93 0.10
N ILE A 77 19.47 -9.75 0.37
CA ILE A 77 18.43 -9.93 -0.64
C ILE A 77 18.57 -8.91 -1.77
N GLY A 78 19.00 -7.68 -1.44
CA GLY A 78 19.04 -6.59 -2.44
C GLY A 78 17.63 -6.16 -2.85
N MET A 79 17.43 -5.87 -4.14
CA MET A 79 16.12 -5.55 -4.75
C MET A 79 15.35 -4.44 -4.03
N GLY A 80 16.04 -3.42 -3.51
CA GLY A 80 15.42 -2.32 -2.76
C GLY A 80 15.21 -2.58 -1.27
N TYR A 81 15.42 -3.80 -0.77
CA TYR A 81 15.25 -4.17 0.65
C TYR A 81 16.55 -3.97 1.42
N TYR A 82 16.93 -2.71 1.62
CA TYR A 82 18.15 -2.35 2.37
C TYR A 82 17.81 -1.96 3.81
N PRO A 83 18.69 -2.29 4.78
CA PRO A 83 18.50 -1.83 6.15
C PRO A 83 18.60 -0.30 6.23
N CYS A 84 17.73 0.29 7.06
CA CYS A 84 17.70 1.72 7.33
C CYS A 84 18.22 2.01 8.74
N ALA A 85 19.06 3.03 8.88
CA ALA A 85 19.43 3.57 10.18
C ALA A 85 18.37 4.57 10.64
N VAL A 86 17.49 4.14 11.56
CA VAL A 86 16.43 4.99 12.11
C VAL A 86 16.92 5.62 13.42
N PRO A 87 17.04 6.96 13.52
CA PRO A 87 17.38 7.62 14.77
C PRO A 87 16.37 7.31 15.88
N ALA A 88 16.86 7.06 17.11
CA ALA A 88 15.99 6.73 18.25
C ALA A 88 14.93 7.81 18.56
N ALA A 89 15.26 9.07 18.28
CA ALA A 89 14.31 10.17 18.42
C ALA A 89 13.10 10.02 17.47
N ILE A 90 13.30 9.56 16.24
CA ILE A 90 12.24 9.30 15.27
C ILE A 90 11.39 8.12 15.75
N THR A 91 12.02 7.03 16.17
CA THR A 91 11.30 5.85 16.70
C THR A 91 10.36 6.27 17.82
N ARG A 92 10.89 6.98 18.83
CA ARG A 92 10.12 7.39 20.00
C ARG A 92 9.02 8.42 19.67
N ASN A 93 9.35 9.47 18.91
CA ASN A 93 8.44 10.61 18.74
C ASN A 93 7.46 10.44 17.59
N VAL A 94 7.71 9.53 16.66
CA VAL A 94 6.84 9.27 15.51
C VAL A 94 6.21 7.88 15.61
N PHE A 95 7.00 6.81 15.62
CA PHE A 95 6.45 5.45 15.57
C PHE A 95 5.73 5.03 16.85
N GLU A 96 6.16 5.51 18.03
CA GLU A 96 5.51 5.22 19.32
C GLU A 96 4.40 6.22 19.69
N ASN A 97 4.23 7.28 18.89
CA ASN A 97 3.24 8.32 19.17
C ASN A 97 1.88 7.95 18.55
N PRO A 98 0.82 7.75 19.35
CA PRO A 98 -0.51 7.37 18.86
C PRO A 98 -1.12 8.37 17.89
N ALA A 99 -0.74 9.64 17.92
CA ALA A 99 -1.20 10.63 16.96
C ALA A 99 -0.73 10.30 15.52
N TRP A 100 0.42 9.64 15.36
CA TRP A 100 0.96 9.24 14.07
C TRP A 100 0.51 7.84 13.63
N TYR A 101 0.50 6.84 14.51
CA TYR A 101 0.13 5.49 14.11
C TYR A 101 -1.38 5.23 14.07
N THR A 102 -2.21 6.18 14.43
CA THR A 102 -3.65 6.09 14.20
C THR A 102 -3.93 6.08 12.69
N SER A 103 -4.48 4.97 12.19
CA SER A 103 -4.73 4.75 10.77
C SER A 103 -5.96 5.51 10.24
N TYR A 104 -6.03 6.81 10.50
CA TYR A 104 -7.13 7.65 10.04
C TYR A 104 -6.81 8.28 8.70
N THR A 105 -7.63 7.97 7.69
CA THR A 105 -7.52 8.63 6.39
C THR A 105 -8.09 10.05 6.46
N PRO A 106 -7.39 11.08 5.98
CA PRO A 106 -7.80 12.48 6.13
C PRO A 106 -8.89 12.90 5.14
N TYR A 107 -10.05 12.23 5.18
CA TYR A 107 -11.18 12.59 4.33
C TYR A 107 -11.81 13.95 4.65
N GLN A 108 -11.77 14.34 5.94
CA GLN A 108 -12.29 15.60 6.42
C GLN A 108 -11.12 16.52 6.79
N ALA A 109 -10.92 17.56 5.99
CA ALA A 109 -9.80 18.49 6.15
C ALA A 109 -9.84 19.20 7.52
N GLU A 110 -11.05 19.51 8.01
CA GLU A 110 -11.26 20.22 9.27
C GLU A 110 -10.73 19.45 10.49
N ILE A 111 -10.81 18.12 10.45
CA ILE A 111 -10.35 17.24 11.55
C ILE A 111 -8.88 16.86 11.34
N SER A 112 -8.39 16.88 10.11
CA SER A 112 -7.09 16.31 9.73
C SER A 112 -6.05 17.36 9.34
N GLN A 113 -6.17 18.60 9.79
CA GLN A 113 -5.31 19.72 9.37
C GLN A 113 -3.82 19.42 9.56
N GLY A 114 -3.40 18.94 10.75
CA GLY A 114 -2.00 18.61 11.01
C GLY A 114 -1.48 17.46 10.14
N ARG A 115 -2.31 16.48 9.83
CA ARG A 115 -1.95 15.37 8.95
C ARG A 115 -1.79 15.84 7.50
N LEU A 116 -2.66 16.71 7.02
CA LEU A 116 -2.56 17.32 5.69
C LEU A 116 -1.32 18.23 5.57
N GLU A 117 -1.00 19.00 6.61
CA GLU A 117 0.23 19.80 6.66
C GLU A 117 1.47 18.89 6.57
N ALA A 118 1.50 17.76 7.29
CA ALA A 118 2.59 16.80 7.23
C ALA A 118 2.75 16.21 5.81
N LEU A 119 1.65 15.91 5.11
CA LEU A 119 1.68 15.44 3.72
C LEU A 119 2.23 16.48 2.76
N LEU A 120 1.86 17.76 2.92
CA LEU A 120 2.40 18.86 2.13
C LEU A 120 3.90 19.07 2.38
N ASN A 121 4.34 18.98 3.62
CA ASN A 121 5.76 19.06 3.99
C ASN A 121 6.55 17.92 3.36
N PHE A 122 6.02 16.69 3.40
CA PHE A 122 6.64 15.54 2.76
C PHE A 122 6.76 15.73 1.24
N GLN A 123 5.69 16.15 0.58
CA GLN A 123 5.68 16.46 -0.85
C GLN A 123 6.76 17.50 -1.21
N THR A 124 6.84 18.58 -0.45
CA THR A 124 7.85 19.62 -0.65
C THR A 124 9.27 19.09 -0.47
N ALA A 125 9.49 18.24 0.55
CA ALA A 125 10.78 17.61 0.79
C ALA A 125 11.20 16.70 -0.37
N VAL A 126 10.29 15.88 -0.89
CA VAL A 126 10.55 15.01 -2.05
C VAL A 126 10.91 15.82 -3.29
N ILE A 127 10.16 16.89 -3.60
CA ILE A 127 10.46 17.80 -4.70
C ILE A 127 11.87 18.38 -4.56
N SER A 128 12.20 18.88 -3.36
CA SER A 128 13.51 19.48 -3.09
C SER A 128 14.67 18.47 -3.20
N LEU A 129 14.46 17.23 -2.77
CA LEU A 129 15.47 16.18 -2.83
C LEU A 129 15.70 15.63 -4.24
N THR A 130 14.66 15.58 -5.06
CA THR A 130 14.73 15.01 -6.41
C THR A 130 15.00 16.05 -7.50
N GLY A 131 14.77 17.33 -7.21
CA GLY A 131 14.85 18.41 -8.21
C GLY A 131 13.71 18.38 -9.24
N MET A 132 12.67 17.59 -9.02
CA MET A 132 11.48 17.56 -9.89
C MET A 132 10.64 18.82 -9.68
N GLU A 133 9.94 19.28 -10.72
CA GLU A 133 9.08 20.47 -10.63
C GLU A 133 7.81 20.20 -9.82
N ILE A 134 7.28 18.99 -9.90
CA ILE A 134 6.04 18.57 -9.25
C ILE A 134 6.24 17.20 -8.61
N GLY A 135 5.65 17.00 -7.45
CA GLY A 135 5.55 15.70 -6.77
C GLY A 135 4.18 15.52 -6.16
N ASN A 136 3.83 14.30 -5.81
CA ASN A 136 2.67 14.00 -4.96
C ASN A 136 3.12 13.69 -3.52
N CYS A 137 2.16 13.55 -2.61
CA CYS A 137 2.47 13.27 -1.21
C CYS A 137 3.04 11.87 -1.00
N SER A 138 2.43 10.86 -1.61
CA SER A 138 2.84 9.46 -1.51
C SER A 138 1.86 8.57 -2.29
N LEU A 139 2.34 7.39 -2.69
CA LEU A 139 1.54 6.27 -3.15
C LEU A 139 1.80 5.08 -2.22
N LEU A 140 1.10 3.95 -2.44
CA LEU A 140 1.19 2.78 -1.57
C LEU A 140 2.64 2.24 -1.48
N ASP A 141 3.26 2.06 -2.64
CA ASP A 141 4.63 1.56 -2.78
C ASP A 141 5.24 1.98 -4.13
N GLU A 142 6.50 1.61 -4.36
CA GLU A 142 7.23 1.93 -5.58
C GLU A 142 6.63 1.29 -6.84
N GLY A 143 6.17 0.04 -6.75
CA GLY A 143 5.53 -0.66 -7.86
C GLY A 143 4.22 0.01 -8.27
N THR A 144 3.40 0.39 -7.29
CA THR A 144 2.16 1.16 -7.53
C THR A 144 2.49 2.53 -8.12
N ALA A 145 3.53 3.21 -7.64
CA ALA A 145 3.94 4.51 -8.17
C ALA A 145 4.33 4.42 -9.65
N ALA A 146 5.09 3.38 -10.03
CA ALA A 146 5.44 3.13 -11.42
C ALA A 146 4.20 2.83 -12.28
N ALA A 147 3.26 2.03 -11.78
CA ALA A 147 2.02 1.71 -12.48
C ALA A 147 1.11 2.93 -12.65
N GLU A 148 0.98 3.77 -11.63
CA GLU A 148 0.23 5.03 -11.74
C GLU A 148 0.89 6.00 -12.74
N ALA A 149 2.22 6.08 -12.77
CA ALA A 149 2.95 6.84 -13.79
C ALA A 149 2.69 6.31 -15.20
N MET A 150 2.70 4.99 -15.39
CA MET A 150 2.34 4.34 -16.66
C MET A 150 0.94 4.75 -17.11
N LEU A 151 -0.06 4.64 -16.24
CA LEU A 151 -1.44 4.99 -16.55
C LEU A 151 -1.62 6.48 -16.82
N MET A 152 -0.89 7.32 -16.10
CA MET A 152 -0.88 8.78 -16.34
C MET A 152 -0.31 9.07 -17.72
N MET A 153 0.86 8.56 -18.09
CA MET A 153 1.45 8.72 -19.43
C MET A 153 0.51 8.23 -20.51
N PHE A 154 -0.11 7.06 -20.32
CA PHE A 154 -1.08 6.50 -21.26
C PHE A 154 -2.29 7.40 -21.47
N SER A 155 -2.82 8.00 -20.40
CA SER A 155 -3.98 8.89 -20.44
C SER A 155 -3.66 10.25 -21.08
N LEU A 156 -2.43 10.71 -20.94
CA LEU A 156 -1.97 12.01 -21.44
C LEU A 156 -1.48 11.97 -22.89
N ARG A 157 -1.58 10.83 -23.59
CA ARG A 157 -1.20 10.73 -25.01
C ARG A 157 -1.95 11.76 -25.84
N SER A 158 -1.25 12.32 -26.85
CA SER A 158 -1.87 13.24 -27.81
C SER A 158 -2.98 12.54 -28.60
N ARG A 159 -3.89 13.31 -29.20
CA ARG A 159 -4.94 12.76 -30.05
C ARG A 159 -4.37 11.99 -31.26
N GLU A 160 -3.23 12.42 -31.77
CA GLU A 160 -2.49 11.78 -32.85
C GLU A 160 -1.95 10.42 -32.39
N ALA A 161 -1.28 10.37 -31.25
CA ALA A 161 -0.75 9.13 -30.66
C ALA A 161 -1.85 8.09 -30.42
N VAL A 162 -3.03 8.53 -29.96
CA VAL A 162 -4.19 7.64 -29.78
C VAL A 162 -4.71 7.12 -31.13
N LYS A 163 -4.80 7.96 -32.17
CA LYS A 163 -5.23 7.55 -33.52
C LYS A 163 -4.24 6.59 -34.17
N GLU A 164 -2.95 6.75 -33.91
CA GLU A 164 -1.87 5.91 -34.42
C GLU A 164 -1.72 4.60 -33.63
N GLY A 165 -2.48 4.44 -32.54
CA GLY A 165 -2.43 3.24 -31.71
C GLY A 165 -1.13 3.09 -30.94
N ARG A 166 -0.48 4.22 -30.55
CA ARG A 166 0.73 4.19 -29.73
C ARG A 166 0.37 3.72 -28.32
N ASN A 167 0.44 2.43 -28.06
CA ASN A 167 0.07 1.78 -26.81
C ASN A 167 1.23 1.00 -26.19
N GLN A 168 2.46 1.17 -26.67
CA GLN A 168 3.64 0.52 -26.13
C GLN A 168 4.29 1.38 -25.06
N LEU A 169 4.72 0.72 -23.96
CA LEU A 169 5.54 1.31 -22.92
C LEU A 169 6.88 0.56 -22.87
N PHE A 170 7.97 1.27 -23.06
CA PHE A 170 9.29 0.70 -22.83
C PHE A 170 9.54 0.54 -21.32
N VAL A 171 10.03 -0.63 -20.91
CA VAL A 171 10.43 -0.92 -19.52
C VAL A 171 11.81 -1.54 -19.54
N ASP A 172 12.79 -0.90 -18.88
CA ASP A 172 14.14 -1.48 -18.78
C ASP A 172 14.06 -2.81 -18.02
N ARG A 173 14.66 -3.87 -18.57
CA ARG A 173 14.71 -5.21 -17.95
C ARG A 173 15.38 -5.22 -16.56
N ASN A 174 16.13 -4.19 -16.24
CA ASN A 174 16.85 -4.05 -14.97
C ASN A 174 16.08 -3.25 -13.90
N ILE A 175 14.77 -3.15 -14.02
CA ILE A 175 13.92 -2.71 -12.90
C ILE A 175 13.72 -3.86 -11.89
N PHE A 176 13.29 -3.56 -10.69
CA PHE A 176 12.97 -4.60 -9.72
C PHE A 176 11.86 -5.52 -10.21
N PRO A 177 11.99 -6.85 -10.05
CA PRO A 177 11.00 -7.81 -10.54
C PRO A 177 9.61 -7.58 -9.95
N GLN A 178 9.51 -7.22 -8.67
CA GLN A 178 8.22 -6.90 -8.05
C GLN A 178 7.53 -5.68 -8.69
N THR A 179 8.29 -4.68 -9.12
CA THR A 179 7.75 -3.53 -9.86
C THR A 179 7.27 -3.94 -11.23
N LEU A 180 8.04 -4.80 -11.92
CA LEU A 180 7.64 -5.34 -13.22
C LEU A 180 6.33 -6.13 -13.14
N ASP A 181 6.16 -6.98 -12.13
CA ASP A 181 4.94 -7.77 -11.94
C ASP A 181 3.70 -6.89 -11.75
N VAL A 182 3.84 -5.77 -11.01
CA VAL A 182 2.77 -4.79 -10.86
C VAL A 182 2.45 -4.10 -12.19
N LEU A 183 3.48 -3.71 -12.97
CA LEU A 183 3.27 -3.11 -14.28
C LEU A 183 2.54 -4.06 -15.24
N ILE A 184 2.94 -5.33 -15.30
CA ILE A 184 2.28 -6.36 -16.11
C ILE A 184 0.80 -6.47 -15.73
N THR A 185 0.52 -6.64 -14.45
CA THR A 185 -0.86 -6.79 -13.96
C THR A 185 -1.72 -5.56 -14.26
N ARG A 186 -1.15 -4.37 -14.12
CA ARG A 186 -1.88 -3.10 -14.30
C ARG A 186 -1.98 -2.66 -15.76
N SER A 187 -1.13 -3.14 -16.66
CA SER A 187 -1.17 -2.82 -18.09
C SER A 187 -2.27 -3.58 -18.84
N GLU A 188 -2.54 -4.83 -18.45
CA GLU A 188 -3.44 -5.73 -19.16
C GLU A 188 -4.87 -5.17 -19.36
N PRO A 189 -5.57 -4.65 -18.32
CA PRO A 189 -6.94 -4.14 -18.48
C PRO A 189 -7.05 -2.93 -19.44
N PHE A 190 -5.95 -2.21 -19.65
CA PHE A 190 -5.90 -1.03 -20.51
C PHE A 190 -5.40 -1.31 -21.91
N GLY A 191 -4.99 -2.55 -22.20
CA GLY A 191 -4.39 -2.92 -23.50
C GLY A 191 -3.05 -2.25 -23.74
N ILE A 192 -2.29 -1.95 -22.68
CA ILE A 192 -0.93 -1.42 -22.77
C ILE A 192 0.01 -2.59 -23.03
N GLU A 193 0.81 -2.48 -24.07
CA GLU A 193 1.85 -3.45 -24.41
C GLU A 193 3.18 -3.03 -23.77
N LEU A 194 3.73 -3.89 -22.90
CA LEU A 194 5.03 -3.65 -22.27
C LEU A 194 6.14 -4.20 -23.15
N VAL A 195 7.05 -3.34 -23.58
CA VAL A 195 8.27 -3.70 -24.28
C VAL A 195 9.41 -3.76 -23.27
N ILE A 196 9.73 -4.99 -22.81
CA ILE A 196 10.74 -5.23 -21.78
C ILE A 196 12.05 -5.56 -22.44
N ASP A 197 13.02 -4.62 -22.44
CA ASP A 197 14.31 -4.83 -23.10
C ASP A 197 15.44 -4.05 -22.40
N ASP A 198 16.66 -4.17 -22.92
CA ASP A 198 17.83 -3.43 -22.41
C ASP A 198 17.85 -2.02 -23.00
N TYR A 199 17.82 -1.02 -22.14
CA TYR A 199 17.91 0.37 -22.54
C TYR A 199 19.11 0.68 -23.46
N ASN A 200 20.26 0.00 -23.26
CA ASN A 200 21.47 0.28 -24.03
C ASN A 200 21.40 -0.21 -25.48
N THR A 201 20.53 -1.16 -25.78
CA THR A 201 20.44 -1.80 -27.11
C THR A 201 19.08 -1.61 -27.75
N TYR A 202 18.08 -1.13 -27.03
CA TYR A 202 16.75 -0.93 -27.57
C TYR A 202 16.69 0.30 -28.50
N GLU A 203 16.14 0.12 -29.66
CA GLU A 203 15.88 1.21 -30.64
C GLU A 203 14.40 1.59 -30.56
N PHE A 204 14.12 2.82 -30.12
CA PHE A 204 12.76 3.34 -30.03
C PHE A 204 12.13 3.46 -31.43
N THR A 205 10.93 2.89 -31.56
CA THR A 205 10.22 2.78 -32.84
C THR A 205 9.24 3.93 -33.10
N GLY A 206 8.98 4.74 -32.07
CA GLY A 206 7.95 5.80 -32.07
C GLY A 206 6.53 5.29 -31.78
N LYS A 207 6.37 4.00 -31.46
CA LYS A 207 5.10 3.42 -30.96
C LYS A 207 4.95 3.52 -29.46
N GLU A 208 6.06 3.78 -28.78
CA GLU A 208 6.11 3.94 -27.34
C GLU A 208 5.53 5.31 -26.94
N PHE A 209 4.65 5.29 -25.94
CA PHE A 209 4.12 6.52 -25.34
C PHE A 209 4.92 7.00 -24.13
N GLY A 210 5.85 6.19 -23.65
CA GLY A 210 6.69 6.49 -22.51
C GLY A 210 7.73 5.42 -22.24
N ALA A 211 8.58 5.66 -21.23
CA ALA A 211 9.60 4.73 -20.80
C ALA A 211 9.68 4.71 -19.27
N ILE A 212 9.95 3.54 -18.69
CA ILE A 212 10.27 3.35 -17.29
C ILE A 212 11.67 2.79 -17.16
N VAL A 213 12.50 3.50 -16.41
CA VAL A 213 13.85 3.09 -16.03
C VAL A 213 14.02 3.20 -14.52
N GLN A 214 14.96 2.44 -13.96
CA GLN A 214 15.25 2.48 -12.52
C GLN A 214 16.68 2.93 -12.27
N TYR A 215 16.85 3.80 -11.30
CA TYR A 215 18.14 4.35 -10.92
C TYR A 215 18.34 4.31 -9.38
N PRO A 216 19.36 3.62 -8.85
CA PRO A 216 20.17 2.62 -9.56
C PRO A 216 19.36 1.44 -10.07
N ALA A 217 19.83 0.73 -11.07
CA ALA A 217 19.17 -0.45 -11.62
C ALA A 217 19.15 -1.62 -10.59
N ALA A 218 18.32 -2.64 -10.82
CA ALA A 218 18.18 -3.78 -9.91
C ALA A 218 19.50 -4.55 -9.68
N ASN A 219 20.42 -4.53 -10.65
CA ASN A 219 21.76 -5.09 -10.55
C ASN A 219 22.78 -4.13 -9.89
N GLY A 220 22.34 -2.96 -9.41
CA GLY A 220 23.18 -1.92 -8.80
C GLY A 220 23.91 -1.02 -9.80
N GLU A 221 23.67 -1.16 -11.08
CA GLU A 221 24.31 -0.33 -12.11
C GLU A 221 23.77 1.09 -12.08
N VAL A 222 24.67 2.06 -12.18
CA VAL A 222 24.38 3.48 -12.31
C VAL A 222 24.58 3.89 -13.76
N ARG A 223 23.50 4.20 -14.45
CA ARG A 223 23.49 4.53 -15.89
C ARG A 223 23.19 5.99 -16.12
N ASP A 224 23.72 6.53 -17.20
CA ASP A 224 23.37 7.86 -17.67
C ASP A 224 22.15 7.79 -18.61
N TYR A 225 21.02 8.31 -18.13
CA TYR A 225 19.78 8.40 -18.87
C TYR A 225 19.54 9.80 -19.48
N CYS A 226 20.55 10.69 -19.51
CA CYS A 226 20.39 12.07 -19.97
C CYS A 226 19.80 12.15 -21.38
N LEU A 227 20.23 11.29 -22.30
CA LEU A 227 19.69 11.28 -23.67
C LEU A 227 18.22 10.89 -23.72
N LEU A 228 17.79 9.94 -22.91
CA LEU A 228 16.39 9.54 -22.81
C LEU A 228 15.54 10.67 -22.21
N TYR A 229 16.02 11.27 -21.13
CA TYR A 229 15.29 12.32 -20.39
C TYR A 229 15.17 13.63 -21.20
N THR A 230 16.21 13.99 -21.95
CA THR A 230 16.24 15.20 -22.77
C THR A 230 15.74 14.99 -24.20
N SER A 231 15.48 13.76 -24.61
CA SER A 231 14.89 13.45 -25.91
C SER A 231 13.51 14.11 -25.97
N PRO A 232 13.23 14.96 -26.98
CA PRO A 232 11.91 15.54 -27.09
C PRO A 232 10.91 14.40 -27.27
N SER A 233 10.01 14.24 -26.31
CA SER A 233 8.83 13.40 -26.50
C SER A 233 8.20 13.83 -27.83
N PRO A 234 7.93 12.94 -28.75
CA PRO A 234 7.25 13.32 -29.98
C PRO A 234 5.91 13.95 -29.59
N ARG A 235 5.83 15.27 -29.78
CA ARG A 235 4.62 16.06 -29.53
C ARG A 235 3.57 15.75 -30.59
#